data_b990dd1d2e297ddcb29a4405166cb56c
#
_entry.id   b990dd1d2e297ddcb29a4405166cb56c
#
_cell.length_a   1.000
_cell.length_b   1.000
_cell.length_c   1.000
_cell.angle_alpha   90.00
_cell.angle_beta   90.00
_cell.angle_gamma   90.00
#
_symmetry.space_group_name_H-M   'P 1'
#
loop_
_entity.id
_entity.type
_entity.pdbx_description
1 polymer ?
#
loop_
_entity_poly.entity_id
_entity_poly.type
_entity_poly.pdbx_seq_one_letter_code
_entity_poly.pdbx_strand_id
1 'polypeptide(L)'
;IQVRQGIQKGVRDVVALISANSKKVETPEEVAQVATISAGNDSEVGKLVADAVQKVGNDGIVTVGESKSAETNLKLVEGMQFNRGYLSPYFVNNSEKSEVMMEDAYVLLFSKTINNIKSIVPLLEDIAHNGGGKPLLIIAENVEGEALSTLVVNHLRKVIKVCAVSSPEYGEQRVNTMKDIAILTGGKYVDDAAGNRLEDVKVADLGRAKQVIVRKDTTIIITDKKEENELLTKQIKMLKAQLE
;
A
#
# COMPACT_ATOMS: atom_id res chain seq x y z
N ILE A 1 -16.93 38.37 3.03
CA ILE A 1 -16.58 37.74 4.32
C ILE A 1 -17.82 37.14 4.96
N GLN A 2 -18.93 37.92 5.13
CA GLN A 2 -20.17 37.47 5.77
C GLN A 2 -20.86 36.29 5.08
N VAL A 3 -20.91 36.26 3.74
CA VAL A 3 -21.52 35.16 2.97
C VAL A 3 -20.73 33.84 3.22
N ARG A 4 -19.39 33.90 3.22
CA ARG A 4 -18.54 32.74 3.51
C ARG A 4 -18.78 32.22 4.93
N GLN A 5 -18.91 33.11 5.92
CA GLN A 5 -19.20 32.73 7.30
C GLN A 5 -20.59 32.10 7.43
N GLY A 6 -21.59 32.65 6.70
CA GLY A 6 -22.94 32.10 6.65
C GLY A 6 -22.97 30.70 6.07
N ILE A 7 -22.26 30.44 4.95
CA ILE A 7 -22.13 29.11 4.33
C ILE A 7 -21.44 28.13 5.31
N GLN A 8 -20.33 28.54 5.94
CA GLN A 8 -19.64 27.71 6.91
C GLN A 8 -20.48 27.36 8.15
N LYS A 9 -21.31 28.28 8.60
CA LYS A 9 -22.27 28.02 9.70
C LYS A 9 -23.36 27.05 9.24
N GLY A 10 -23.97 27.28 8.07
CA GLY A 10 -24.97 26.37 7.51
C GLY A 10 -24.46 24.95 7.31
N VAL A 11 -23.24 24.80 6.79
CA VAL A 11 -22.60 23.47 6.65
C VAL A 11 -22.46 22.79 8.01
N ARG A 12 -21.99 23.49 9.05
CA ARG A 12 -21.85 22.91 10.40
C ARG A 12 -23.20 22.47 10.97
N ASP A 13 -24.22 23.34 10.84
CA ASP A 13 -25.56 23.04 11.34
C ASP A 13 -26.17 21.82 10.62
N VAL A 14 -26.02 21.72 9.29
CA VAL A 14 -26.48 20.58 8.50
C VAL A 14 -25.73 19.31 8.84
N VAL A 15 -24.39 19.34 8.99
CA VAL A 15 -23.60 18.19 9.41
C VAL A 15 -24.01 17.68 10.78
N ALA A 16 -24.27 18.61 11.74
CA ALA A 16 -24.75 18.25 13.07
C ALA A 16 -26.11 17.54 13.02
N LEU A 17 -27.06 18.06 12.20
CA LEU A 17 -28.36 17.44 11.99
C LEU A 17 -28.28 16.08 11.34
N ILE A 18 -27.43 15.90 10.33
CA ILE A 18 -27.19 14.60 9.69
C ILE A 18 -26.62 13.62 10.72
N SER A 19 -25.60 14.01 11.49
CA SER A 19 -25.03 13.18 12.54
C SER A 19 -26.06 12.77 13.60
N ALA A 20 -26.92 13.70 14.03
CA ALA A 20 -27.94 13.40 15.03
C ALA A 20 -29.03 12.44 14.51
N ASN A 21 -29.31 12.45 13.21
CA ASN A 21 -30.32 11.58 12.58
C ASN A 21 -29.71 10.32 11.97
N SER A 22 -28.39 10.18 11.96
CA SER A 22 -27.73 9.02 11.41
C SER A 22 -27.90 7.81 12.35
N LYS A 23 -28.16 6.64 11.75
CA LYS A 23 -28.16 5.35 12.44
C LYS A 23 -26.84 4.67 12.18
N LYS A 24 -26.18 4.20 13.24
CA LYS A 24 -24.97 3.37 13.08
C LYS A 24 -25.35 2.03 12.45
N VAL A 25 -24.57 1.60 11.49
CA VAL A 25 -24.65 0.29 10.85
C VAL A 25 -23.77 -0.66 11.67
N GLU A 26 -24.39 -1.62 12.37
CA GLU A 26 -23.70 -2.50 13.31
C GLU A 26 -23.83 -3.99 12.92
N THR A 27 -24.88 -4.35 12.19
CA THR A 27 -25.12 -5.75 11.81
C THR A 27 -24.77 -6.03 10.36
N PRO A 28 -24.37 -7.28 10.03
CA PRO A 28 -24.10 -7.69 8.64
C PRO A 28 -25.30 -7.47 7.71
N GLU A 29 -26.52 -7.64 8.22
CA GLU A 29 -27.77 -7.42 7.49
C GLU A 29 -27.94 -5.94 7.11
N GLU A 30 -27.65 -5.02 8.02
CA GLU A 30 -27.68 -3.58 7.76
C GLU A 30 -26.59 -3.18 6.74
N VAL A 31 -25.39 -3.77 6.83
CA VAL A 31 -24.33 -3.58 5.83
C VAL A 31 -24.81 -4.05 4.45
N ALA A 32 -25.44 -5.23 4.37
CA ALA A 32 -25.99 -5.77 3.13
C ALA A 32 -27.07 -4.86 2.53
N GLN A 33 -27.96 -4.28 3.36
CA GLN A 33 -28.99 -3.35 2.92
C GLN A 33 -28.39 -2.09 2.30
N VAL A 34 -27.43 -1.47 2.99
CA VAL A 34 -26.74 -0.27 2.49
C VAL A 34 -25.97 -0.58 1.19
N ALA A 35 -25.26 -1.69 1.14
CA ALA A 35 -24.54 -2.14 -0.03
C ALA A 35 -25.49 -2.42 -1.22
N THR A 36 -26.63 -3.06 -0.96
CA THR A 36 -27.66 -3.33 -1.98
C THR A 36 -28.18 -2.03 -2.60
N ILE A 37 -28.52 -1.04 -1.77
CA ILE A 37 -28.99 0.26 -2.26
C ILE A 37 -27.90 0.95 -3.09
N SER A 38 -26.65 0.90 -2.64
CA SER A 38 -25.52 1.50 -3.34
C SER A 38 -25.20 0.81 -4.67
N ALA A 39 -25.52 -0.48 -4.78
CA ALA A 39 -25.35 -1.29 -5.99
C ALA A 39 -26.57 -1.22 -6.95
N GLY A 40 -27.44 -0.21 -6.82
CA GLY A 40 -28.62 -0.06 -7.67
C GLY A 40 -29.71 -1.08 -7.39
N ASN A 41 -29.88 -1.48 -6.12
CA ASN A 41 -30.78 -2.52 -5.65
C ASN A 41 -30.42 -3.98 -6.05
N ASP A 42 -29.17 -4.22 -6.39
CA ASP A 42 -28.66 -5.57 -6.61
C ASP A 42 -28.36 -6.25 -5.28
N SER A 43 -29.19 -7.19 -4.91
CA SER A 43 -29.09 -7.92 -3.64
C SER A 43 -27.95 -8.96 -3.61
N GLU A 44 -27.51 -9.46 -4.77
CA GLU A 44 -26.37 -10.39 -4.86
C GLU A 44 -25.06 -9.65 -4.60
N VAL A 45 -24.88 -8.50 -5.22
CA VAL A 45 -23.73 -7.62 -4.97
C VAL A 45 -23.77 -7.12 -3.52
N GLY A 46 -24.94 -6.74 -3.01
CA GLY A 46 -25.09 -6.28 -1.62
C GLY A 46 -24.64 -7.33 -0.61
N LYS A 47 -25.03 -8.59 -0.78
CA LYS A 47 -24.59 -9.71 0.08
C LYS A 47 -23.09 -9.96 -0.05
N LEU A 48 -22.55 -9.96 -1.27
CA LEU A 48 -21.13 -10.18 -1.50
C LEU A 48 -20.26 -9.12 -0.81
N VAL A 49 -20.68 -7.85 -0.84
CA VAL A 49 -20.00 -6.76 -0.14
C VAL A 49 -20.11 -6.91 1.37
N ALA A 50 -21.27 -7.30 1.90
CA ALA A 50 -21.45 -7.56 3.32
C ALA A 50 -20.55 -8.71 3.81
N ASP A 51 -20.47 -9.81 3.04
CA ASP A 51 -19.57 -10.94 3.33
C ASP A 51 -18.09 -10.49 3.28
N ALA A 52 -17.74 -9.58 2.36
CA ALA A 52 -16.41 -9.02 2.30
C ALA A 52 -16.07 -8.23 3.57
N VAL A 53 -16.94 -7.30 3.96
CA VAL A 53 -16.78 -6.47 5.15
C VAL A 53 -16.70 -7.33 6.41
N GLN A 54 -17.55 -8.36 6.52
CA GLN A 54 -17.54 -9.26 7.66
C GLN A 54 -16.23 -10.06 7.76
N LYS A 55 -15.70 -10.53 6.64
CA LYS A 55 -14.43 -11.30 6.60
C LYS A 55 -13.20 -10.44 6.89
N VAL A 56 -13.20 -9.20 6.43
CA VAL A 56 -12.08 -8.28 6.59
C VAL A 56 -12.12 -7.57 7.95
N GLY A 57 -13.31 -7.43 8.54
CA GLY A 57 -13.53 -6.68 9.77
C GLY A 57 -13.61 -5.16 9.54
N ASN A 58 -13.82 -4.42 10.62
CA ASN A 58 -14.05 -2.97 10.57
C ASN A 58 -12.80 -2.18 10.12
N ASP A 59 -11.62 -2.74 10.29
CA ASP A 59 -10.33 -2.10 9.97
C ASP A 59 -9.82 -2.49 8.57
N GLY A 60 -10.55 -3.35 7.87
CA GLY A 60 -10.13 -3.87 6.58
C GLY A 60 -10.59 -2.99 5.41
N ILE A 61 -9.85 -3.07 4.31
CA ILE A 61 -10.15 -2.34 3.08
C ILE A 61 -10.82 -3.27 2.09
N VAL A 62 -12.01 -2.88 1.62
CA VAL A 62 -12.72 -3.56 0.54
C VAL A 62 -12.53 -2.77 -0.75
N THR A 63 -11.98 -3.41 -1.79
CA THR A 63 -11.82 -2.81 -3.12
C THR A 63 -12.62 -3.60 -4.14
N VAL A 64 -13.20 -2.90 -5.11
CA VAL A 64 -13.92 -3.48 -6.24
C VAL A 64 -13.03 -3.39 -7.48
N GLY A 65 -12.91 -4.48 -8.22
CA GLY A 65 -12.14 -4.55 -9.44
C GLY A 65 -12.83 -5.39 -10.50
N GLU A 66 -12.37 -5.29 -11.74
CA GLU A 66 -12.86 -6.14 -12.83
C GLU A 66 -12.36 -7.57 -12.66
N SER A 67 -13.27 -8.54 -12.78
CA SER A 67 -12.93 -9.95 -12.81
C SER A 67 -12.44 -10.36 -14.19
N LYS A 68 -11.43 -11.22 -14.25
CA LYS A 68 -11.02 -11.88 -15.50
C LYS A 68 -11.93 -13.06 -15.88
N SER A 69 -12.85 -13.44 -15.00
CA SER A 69 -13.85 -14.49 -15.21
C SER A 69 -15.25 -13.89 -15.34
N ALA A 70 -16.17 -14.65 -15.93
CA ALA A 70 -17.58 -14.24 -16.03
C ALA A 70 -18.30 -14.25 -14.66
N GLU A 71 -17.69 -14.83 -13.64
CA GLU A 71 -18.27 -14.94 -12.31
C GLU A 71 -17.73 -13.87 -11.37
N THR A 72 -18.60 -13.29 -10.56
CA THR A 72 -18.24 -12.40 -9.47
C THR A 72 -17.72 -13.22 -8.29
N ASN A 73 -16.49 -12.97 -7.88
CA ASN A 73 -15.89 -13.69 -6.75
C ASN A 73 -15.26 -12.74 -5.73
N LEU A 74 -15.23 -13.19 -4.49
CA LEU A 74 -14.59 -12.52 -3.38
C LEU A 74 -13.21 -13.13 -3.14
N LYS A 75 -12.17 -12.29 -3.17
CA LYS A 75 -10.81 -12.68 -2.87
C LYS A 75 -10.33 -11.94 -1.63
N LEU A 76 -10.07 -12.66 -0.57
CA LEU A 76 -9.43 -12.12 0.63
C LEU A 76 -7.91 -12.16 0.44
N VAL A 77 -7.25 -11.05 0.70
CA VAL A 77 -5.79 -10.93 0.65
C VAL A 77 -5.31 -10.20 1.90
N GLU A 78 -4.16 -10.61 2.41
CA GLU A 78 -3.50 -9.90 3.49
C GLU A 78 -2.52 -8.90 2.90
N GLY A 79 -2.46 -7.71 3.48
CA GLY A 79 -1.61 -6.68 2.94
C GLY A 79 -1.66 -5.38 3.75
N MET A 80 -1.00 -4.37 3.23
CA MET A 80 -0.97 -3.03 3.81
C MET A 80 -1.18 -1.99 2.73
N GLN A 81 -1.90 -0.94 3.06
CA GLN A 81 -2.06 0.24 2.22
C GLN A 81 -1.55 1.47 2.97
N PHE A 82 -0.86 2.36 2.25
CA PHE A 82 -0.46 3.65 2.76
C PHE A 82 -0.57 4.76 1.70
N ASN A 83 -0.70 6.01 2.17
CA ASN A 83 -0.97 7.17 1.32
C ASN A 83 0.33 7.80 0.78
N ARG A 84 1.05 7.06 -0.03
CA ARG A 84 2.19 7.53 -0.84
C ARG A 84 2.12 6.86 -2.20
N GLY A 85 2.31 7.62 -3.26
CA GLY A 85 2.32 7.11 -4.63
C GLY A 85 3.70 7.08 -5.25
N TYR A 86 3.74 6.77 -6.54
CA TYR A 86 4.99 6.71 -7.28
C TYR A 86 5.67 8.08 -7.39
N LEU A 87 6.99 8.10 -7.29
CA LEU A 87 7.79 9.33 -7.40
C LEU A 87 7.94 9.84 -8.84
N SER A 88 7.62 9.00 -9.82
CA SER A 88 7.64 9.39 -11.23
C SER A 88 6.52 8.69 -12.00
N PRO A 89 5.74 9.44 -12.81
CA PRO A 89 4.70 8.84 -13.65
C PRO A 89 5.26 7.91 -14.73
N TYR A 90 6.54 7.98 -15.02
CA TYR A 90 7.20 7.09 -15.97
C TYR A 90 7.35 5.65 -15.49
N PHE A 91 7.06 5.37 -14.22
CA PHE A 91 6.97 3.99 -13.71
C PHE A 91 5.65 3.31 -14.06
N VAL A 92 4.62 4.06 -14.49
CA VAL A 92 3.29 3.52 -14.82
C VAL A 92 3.40 2.49 -15.93
N ASN A 93 2.90 1.29 -15.69
CA ASN A 93 2.86 0.20 -16.65
C ASN A 93 1.42 -0.20 -17.05
N ASN A 94 0.42 0.29 -16.32
CA ASN A 94 -1.00 0.21 -16.67
C ASN A 94 -1.55 1.62 -16.93
N SER A 95 -1.54 2.03 -18.20
CA SER A 95 -1.95 3.38 -18.60
C SER A 95 -3.44 3.63 -18.42
N GLU A 96 -4.30 2.60 -18.53
CA GLU A 96 -5.75 2.75 -18.39
C GLU A 96 -6.13 3.18 -16.96
N LYS A 97 -5.47 2.62 -15.96
CA LYS A 97 -5.73 2.91 -14.53
C LYS A 97 -4.71 3.88 -13.95
N SER A 98 -3.74 4.35 -14.74
CA SER A 98 -2.63 5.21 -14.28
C SER A 98 -1.94 4.66 -13.03
N GLU A 99 -1.66 3.37 -13.03
CA GLU A 99 -1.07 2.65 -11.90
C GLU A 99 0.14 1.81 -12.32
N VAL A 100 1.00 1.52 -11.34
CA VAL A 100 2.09 0.54 -11.45
C VAL A 100 1.59 -0.75 -10.83
N MET A 101 1.57 -1.82 -11.59
CA MET A 101 1.26 -3.16 -11.09
C MET A 101 2.48 -4.05 -11.20
N MET A 102 2.89 -4.65 -10.09
CA MET A 102 4.01 -5.58 -10.00
C MET A 102 3.55 -6.87 -9.34
N GLU A 103 3.88 -8.00 -9.94
CA GLU A 103 3.61 -9.34 -9.40
C GLU A 103 4.92 -9.97 -8.94
N ASP A 104 4.90 -10.67 -7.81
CA ASP A 104 6.05 -11.34 -7.19
C ASP A 104 7.27 -10.41 -7.02
N ALA A 105 7.01 -9.24 -6.42
CA ALA A 105 7.96 -8.15 -6.33
C ALA A 105 8.88 -8.28 -5.10
N TYR A 106 10.14 -7.87 -5.27
CA TYR A 106 11.02 -7.55 -4.15
C TYR A 106 10.65 -6.18 -3.56
N VAL A 107 10.87 -6.03 -2.25
CA VAL A 107 10.62 -4.78 -1.53
C VAL A 107 11.89 -4.37 -0.78
N LEU A 108 12.45 -3.23 -1.16
CA LEU A 108 13.56 -2.59 -0.47
C LEU A 108 13.03 -1.52 0.46
N LEU A 109 13.44 -1.56 1.73
CA LEU A 109 13.06 -0.60 2.77
C LEU A 109 14.31 0.11 3.28
N PHE A 110 14.44 1.41 3.01
CA PHE A 110 15.61 2.20 3.37
C PHE A 110 15.24 3.45 4.17
N SER A 111 16.03 3.77 5.20
CA SER A 111 15.71 4.83 6.17
C SER A 111 15.93 6.25 5.66
N LYS A 112 16.83 6.45 4.68
CA LYS A 112 17.24 7.75 4.17
C LYS A 112 16.82 8.00 2.73
N THR A 113 17.09 9.21 2.26
CA THR A 113 16.96 9.60 0.86
C THR A 113 18.05 8.96 -0.01
N ILE A 114 17.65 8.42 -1.16
CA ILE A 114 18.56 7.87 -2.19
C ILE A 114 18.70 8.92 -3.28
N ASN A 115 19.85 9.58 -3.35
CA ASN A 115 20.17 10.58 -4.36
C ASN A 115 21.27 10.14 -5.32
N ASN A 116 22.09 9.16 -4.92
CA ASN A 116 23.19 8.61 -5.70
C ASN A 116 22.88 7.19 -6.14
N ILE A 117 22.92 6.95 -7.44
CA ILE A 117 22.64 5.62 -8.00
C ILE A 117 23.70 4.58 -7.61
N LYS A 118 24.94 4.99 -7.37
CA LYS A 118 26.05 4.08 -7.05
C LYS A 118 25.81 3.23 -5.82
N SER A 119 25.08 3.76 -4.84
CA SER A 119 24.77 3.03 -3.62
C SER A 119 23.78 1.87 -3.80
N ILE A 120 22.98 1.89 -4.89
CA ILE A 120 21.98 0.86 -5.18
C ILE A 120 22.37 -0.05 -6.36
N VAL A 121 23.36 0.35 -7.16
CA VAL A 121 23.81 -0.44 -8.33
C VAL A 121 24.15 -1.89 -7.98
N PRO A 122 24.91 -2.20 -6.91
CA PRO A 122 25.25 -3.59 -6.58
C PRO A 122 23.99 -4.44 -6.35
N LEU A 123 22.96 -3.88 -5.71
CA LEU A 123 21.69 -4.55 -5.49
C LEU A 123 20.93 -4.77 -6.80
N LEU A 124 20.90 -3.76 -7.69
CA LEU A 124 20.21 -3.87 -8.97
C LEU A 124 20.88 -4.93 -9.88
N GLU A 125 22.21 -5.01 -9.87
CA GLU A 125 22.96 -6.04 -10.58
C GLU A 125 22.69 -7.44 -9.99
N ASP A 126 22.65 -7.56 -8.67
CA ASP A 126 22.31 -8.82 -8.01
C ASP A 126 20.88 -9.28 -8.35
N ILE A 127 19.90 -8.37 -8.38
CA ILE A 127 18.54 -8.68 -8.82
C ILE A 127 18.51 -9.10 -10.28
N ALA A 128 19.26 -8.44 -11.14
CA ALA A 128 19.32 -8.77 -12.57
C ALA A 128 19.92 -10.16 -12.83
N HIS A 129 20.95 -10.53 -12.08
CA HIS A 129 21.65 -11.80 -12.26
C HIS A 129 21.01 -12.95 -11.47
N ASN A 130 20.64 -12.72 -10.22
CA ASN A 130 20.21 -13.74 -9.27
C ASN A 130 18.73 -13.64 -8.90
N GLY A 131 18.10 -12.50 -9.14
CA GLY A 131 16.71 -12.22 -8.75
C GLY A 131 15.64 -12.72 -9.72
N GLY A 132 16.01 -13.41 -10.81
CA GLY A 132 15.03 -13.95 -11.76
C GLY A 132 14.23 -12.91 -12.53
N GLY A 133 14.72 -11.67 -12.66
CA GLY A 133 14.05 -10.60 -13.38
C GLY A 133 12.78 -10.08 -12.70
N LYS A 134 12.62 -10.36 -11.41
CA LYS A 134 11.47 -9.89 -10.62
C LYS A 134 11.49 -8.39 -10.45
N PRO A 135 10.32 -7.75 -10.37
CA PRO A 135 10.22 -6.31 -10.15
C PRO A 135 10.68 -5.92 -8.74
N LEU A 136 11.15 -4.68 -8.60
CA LEU A 136 11.61 -4.10 -7.35
C LEU A 136 10.78 -2.88 -6.97
N LEU A 137 10.15 -2.91 -5.80
CA LEU A 137 9.59 -1.75 -5.13
C LEU A 137 10.64 -1.17 -4.19
N ILE A 138 10.97 0.11 -4.34
CA ILE A 138 11.85 0.85 -3.45
C ILE A 138 11.00 1.76 -2.58
N ILE A 139 11.08 1.59 -1.27
CA ILE A 139 10.45 2.47 -0.28
C ILE A 139 11.59 3.10 0.53
N ALA A 140 11.82 4.37 0.33
CA ALA A 140 12.84 5.14 1.01
C ALA A 140 12.27 6.45 1.54
N GLU A 141 12.98 7.19 2.36
CA GLU A 141 12.54 8.53 2.77
C GLU A 141 12.19 9.37 1.54
N ASN A 142 13.06 9.37 0.55
CA ASN A 142 12.82 9.89 -0.79
C ASN A 142 13.77 9.21 -1.79
N VAL A 143 13.47 9.28 -3.08
CA VAL A 143 14.40 8.93 -4.15
C VAL A 143 14.41 10.09 -5.14
N GLU A 144 15.56 10.70 -5.36
CA GLU A 144 15.64 11.94 -6.13
C GLU A 144 16.95 12.05 -6.95
N GLY A 145 17.04 13.11 -7.74
CA GLY A 145 18.24 13.45 -8.50
C GLY A 145 18.67 12.40 -9.51
N GLU A 146 19.95 12.06 -9.50
CA GLU A 146 20.56 11.08 -10.41
C GLU A 146 19.97 9.68 -10.20
N ALA A 147 19.71 9.29 -8.95
CA ALA A 147 19.16 7.98 -8.64
C ALA A 147 17.78 7.78 -9.28
N LEU A 148 16.85 8.73 -9.09
CA LEU A 148 15.51 8.64 -9.67
C LEU A 148 15.57 8.62 -11.20
N SER A 149 16.34 9.52 -11.81
CA SER A 149 16.47 9.62 -13.26
C SER A 149 17.02 8.32 -13.87
N THR A 150 18.03 7.72 -13.24
CA THR A 150 18.64 6.48 -13.71
C THR A 150 17.67 5.29 -13.56
N LEU A 151 16.93 5.20 -12.46
CA LEU A 151 15.90 4.18 -12.27
C LEU A 151 14.82 4.29 -13.34
N VAL A 152 14.32 5.48 -13.62
CA VAL A 152 13.33 5.75 -14.67
C VAL A 152 13.85 5.32 -16.05
N VAL A 153 15.08 5.71 -16.41
CA VAL A 153 15.67 5.34 -17.72
C VAL A 153 15.78 3.83 -17.86
N ASN A 154 16.26 3.13 -16.82
CA ASN A 154 16.39 1.68 -16.84
C ASN A 154 15.02 0.96 -16.87
N HIS A 155 14.02 1.52 -16.20
CA HIS A 155 12.64 1.03 -16.27
C HIS A 155 12.07 1.16 -17.68
N LEU A 156 12.20 2.33 -18.31
CA LEU A 156 11.73 2.57 -19.68
C LEU A 156 12.45 1.70 -20.72
N ARG A 157 13.73 1.44 -20.52
CA ARG A 157 14.51 0.51 -21.35
C ARG A 157 14.20 -0.96 -21.07
N LYS A 158 13.32 -1.26 -20.11
CA LYS A 158 12.95 -2.62 -19.68
C LYS A 158 14.13 -3.46 -19.20
N VAL A 159 15.21 -2.82 -18.77
CA VAL A 159 16.35 -3.49 -18.13
C VAL A 159 15.95 -3.99 -16.74
N ILE A 160 15.23 -3.16 -15.99
CA ILE A 160 14.74 -3.48 -14.66
C ILE A 160 13.30 -3.00 -14.54
N LYS A 161 12.43 -3.83 -13.97
CA LYS A 161 11.07 -3.41 -13.57
C LYS A 161 11.17 -2.84 -12.17
N VAL A 162 11.13 -1.51 -12.02
CA VAL A 162 11.29 -0.83 -10.74
C VAL A 162 10.23 0.24 -10.56
N CYS A 163 9.81 0.45 -9.32
CA CYS A 163 9.04 1.61 -8.90
C CYS A 163 9.61 2.14 -7.58
N ALA A 164 9.71 3.45 -7.46
CA ALA A 164 10.14 4.12 -6.24
C ALA A 164 8.99 4.93 -5.65
N VAL A 165 8.81 4.81 -4.35
CA VAL A 165 7.83 5.54 -3.55
C VAL A 165 8.48 6.13 -2.31
N SER A 166 7.96 7.26 -1.83
CA SER A 166 8.39 7.80 -0.53
C SER A 166 7.79 6.98 0.60
N SER A 167 8.54 6.86 1.69
CA SER A 167 8.05 6.22 2.91
C SER A 167 6.82 6.96 3.46
N PRO A 168 5.85 6.22 4.02
CA PRO A 168 4.71 6.83 4.71
C PRO A 168 5.18 7.52 5.99
N GLU A 169 4.33 8.43 6.48
CA GLU A 169 4.50 9.16 7.73
C GLU A 169 5.81 9.97 7.84
N TYR A 170 6.08 10.48 9.04
CA TYR A 170 7.27 11.30 9.36
C TYR A 170 7.81 10.94 10.73
N GLY A 171 9.08 11.24 10.98
CA GLY A 171 9.72 11.07 12.27
C GLY A 171 9.68 9.62 12.76
N GLU A 172 9.32 9.41 14.02
CA GLU A 172 9.28 8.10 14.66
C GLU A 172 8.21 7.18 14.08
N GLN A 173 7.05 7.73 13.71
CA GLN A 173 5.97 6.96 13.07
C GLN A 173 6.42 6.35 11.75
N ARG A 174 7.22 7.09 10.95
CA ARG A 174 7.82 6.55 9.73
C ARG A 174 8.64 5.30 10.01
N VAL A 175 9.51 5.34 11.03
CA VAL A 175 10.35 4.20 11.39
C VAL A 175 9.50 2.99 11.79
N ASN A 176 8.44 3.21 12.55
CA ASN A 176 7.53 2.15 12.98
C ASN A 176 6.79 1.55 11.79
N THR A 177 6.21 2.36 10.93
CA THR A 177 5.50 1.89 9.73
C THR A 177 6.46 1.14 8.77
N MET A 178 7.69 1.60 8.60
CA MET A 178 8.70 0.90 7.79
C MET A 178 9.07 -0.47 8.37
N LYS A 179 9.15 -0.59 9.70
CA LYS A 179 9.35 -1.88 10.38
C LYS A 179 8.14 -2.80 10.22
N ASP A 180 6.92 -2.25 10.27
CA ASP A 180 5.69 -3.03 10.03
C ASP A 180 5.66 -3.60 8.62
N ILE A 181 6.04 -2.79 7.61
CA ILE A 181 6.19 -3.26 6.23
C ILE A 181 7.29 -4.33 6.12
N ALA A 182 8.39 -4.20 6.84
CA ALA A 182 9.45 -5.20 6.88
C ALA A 182 8.95 -6.54 7.43
N ILE A 183 8.20 -6.52 8.54
CA ILE A 183 7.58 -7.71 9.13
C ILE A 183 6.57 -8.33 8.16
N LEU A 184 5.72 -7.52 7.54
CA LEU A 184 4.71 -7.96 6.59
C LEU A 184 5.31 -8.66 5.36
N THR A 185 6.39 -8.09 4.83
CA THR A 185 7.04 -8.59 3.60
C THR A 185 8.14 -9.61 3.86
N GLY A 186 8.52 -9.82 5.13
CA GLY A 186 9.62 -10.69 5.53
C GLY A 186 11.01 -10.16 5.14
N GLY A 187 11.13 -8.84 4.88
CA GLY A 187 12.38 -8.18 4.55
C GLY A 187 13.03 -7.50 5.75
N LYS A 188 14.18 -6.87 5.50
CA LYS A 188 14.88 -6.05 6.50
C LYS A 188 14.62 -4.57 6.27
N TYR A 189 14.37 -3.84 7.35
CA TYR A 189 14.45 -2.39 7.33
C TYR A 189 15.92 -1.97 7.42
N VAL A 190 16.45 -1.41 6.35
CA VAL A 190 17.83 -0.95 6.26
C VAL A 190 17.93 0.43 6.89
N ASP A 191 18.39 0.47 8.14
CA ASP A 191 18.56 1.71 8.89
C ASP A 191 20.02 2.14 8.87
N ASP A 192 20.30 3.21 8.13
CA ASP A 192 21.63 3.79 8.03
C ASP A 192 22.14 4.34 9.39
N ALA A 193 21.23 4.82 10.25
CA ALA A 193 21.59 5.26 11.59
C ALA A 193 22.08 4.11 12.50
N ALA A 194 21.63 2.89 12.22
CA ALA A 194 22.10 1.66 12.87
C ALA A 194 23.37 1.08 12.22
N GLY A 195 23.96 1.78 11.25
CA GLY A 195 25.17 1.35 10.56
C GLY A 195 24.96 0.40 9.38
N ASN A 196 23.72 0.15 8.99
CA ASN A 196 23.40 -0.67 7.80
C ASN A 196 23.51 0.18 6.54
N ARG A 197 24.46 -0.13 5.68
CA ARG A 197 24.65 0.61 4.43
C ARG A 197 23.80 0.00 3.31
N LEU A 198 23.31 0.87 2.42
CA LEU A 198 22.54 0.45 1.25
C LEU A 198 23.36 -0.43 0.29
N GLU A 199 24.68 -0.17 0.22
CA GLU A 199 25.64 -0.90 -0.65
C GLU A 199 25.84 -2.36 -0.22
N ASP A 200 25.59 -2.68 1.06
CA ASP A 200 25.77 -4.02 1.63
C ASP A 200 24.51 -4.89 1.53
N VAL A 201 23.39 -4.32 1.05
CA VAL A 201 22.10 -5.00 0.95
C VAL A 201 22.14 -6.04 -0.17
N LYS A 202 21.70 -7.25 0.14
CA LYS A 202 21.60 -8.38 -0.79
C LYS A 202 20.13 -8.72 -1.08
N VAL A 203 19.89 -9.46 -2.15
CA VAL A 203 18.54 -9.95 -2.51
C VAL A 203 17.88 -10.73 -1.37
N ALA A 204 18.66 -11.42 -0.53
CA ALA A 204 18.16 -12.13 0.63
C ALA A 204 17.61 -11.24 1.75
N ASP A 205 18.00 -9.95 1.78
CA ASP A 205 17.53 -8.98 2.77
C ASP A 205 16.24 -8.27 2.32
N LEU A 206 15.86 -8.44 1.05
CA LEU A 206 14.66 -7.83 0.49
C LEU A 206 13.40 -8.53 0.96
N GLY A 207 12.37 -7.75 1.24
CA GLY A 207 11.01 -8.25 1.43
C GLY A 207 10.43 -8.81 0.14
N ARG A 208 9.35 -9.56 0.25
CA ARG A 208 8.60 -10.11 -0.89
C ARG A 208 7.14 -9.73 -0.80
N ALA A 209 6.60 -9.31 -1.92
CA ALA A 209 5.18 -9.04 -2.08
C ALA A 209 4.64 -9.86 -3.25
N LYS A 210 3.48 -10.50 -3.06
CA LYS A 210 2.78 -11.20 -4.13
C LYS A 210 2.32 -10.25 -5.22
N GLN A 211 1.81 -9.09 -4.80
CA GLN A 211 1.37 -8.04 -5.70
C GLN A 211 1.61 -6.68 -5.06
N VAL A 212 2.06 -5.74 -5.85
CA VAL A 212 2.18 -4.33 -5.47
C VAL A 212 1.40 -3.50 -6.47
N ILE A 213 0.57 -2.59 -5.97
CA ILE A 213 -0.18 -1.64 -6.78
C ILE A 213 0.18 -0.24 -6.29
N VAL A 214 0.81 0.55 -7.16
CA VAL A 214 1.16 1.93 -6.82
C VAL A 214 0.39 2.87 -7.73
N ARG A 215 -0.40 3.74 -7.14
CA ARG A 215 -1.13 4.82 -7.79
C ARG A 215 -0.45 6.16 -7.52
N LYS A 216 -1.05 7.23 -8.01
CA LYS A 216 -0.51 8.59 -7.82
C LYS A 216 -0.29 8.94 -6.34
N ASP A 217 -1.20 8.55 -5.47
CA ASP A 217 -1.22 8.96 -4.06
C ASP A 217 -1.31 7.79 -3.07
N THR A 218 -1.24 6.54 -3.57
CA THR A 218 -1.50 5.35 -2.75
C THR A 218 -0.63 4.19 -3.20
N THR A 219 -0.10 3.45 -2.24
CA THR A 219 0.59 2.17 -2.46
C THR A 219 -0.10 1.07 -1.68
N ILE A 220 -0.36 -0.05 -2.34
CA ILE A 220 -0.94 -1.27 -1.77
C ILE A 220 0.08 -2.39 -1.94
N ILE A 221 0.45 -3.02 -0.85
CA ILE A 221 1.34 -4.19 -0.81
C ILE A 221 0.51 -5.38 -0.36
N ILE A 222 0.43 -6.40 -1.20
CA ILE A 222 -0.29 -7.64 -0.94
C ILE A 222 0.75 -8.75 -0.79
N THR A 223 0.66 -9.48 0.31
CA THR A 223 1.52 -10.63 0.60
C THR A 223 0.73 -11.93 0.49
N ASP A 224 1.42 -13.06 0.28
CA ASP A 224 0.79 -14.35 0.44
C ASP A 224 0.59 -14.64 1.92
N LYS A 225 -0.53 -15.25 2.23
CA LYS A 225 -0.78 -15.83 3.54
C LYS A 225 0.21 -16.99 3.73
N LYS A 226 1.44 -16.68 4.15
CA LYS A 226 2.36 -17.69 4.66
C LYS A 226 2.03 -17.88 6.13
N GLU A 227 1.98 -19.18 6.50
CA GLU A 227 1.90 -19.75 7.85
C GLU A 227 2.07 -18.71 8.96
N GLU A 228 1.21 -18.73 9.96
CA GLU A 228 1.14 -17.80 11.09
C GLU A 228 2.50 -17.15 11.38
N ASN A 229 2.72 -15.97 10.80
CA ASN A 229 3.92 -15.21 11.12
C ASN A 229 3.74 -14.72 12.57
N GLU A 230 4.30 -15.46 13.52
CA GLU A 230 4.23 -15.15 14.96
C GLU A 230 4.61 -13.69 15.24
N LEU A 231 5.54 -13.15 14.46
CA LEU A 231 5.97 -11.75 14.54
C LEU A 231 4.85 -10.80 14.11
N LEU A 232 4.13 -11.12 13.03
CA LEU A 232 3.00 -10.32 12.56
C LEU A 232 1.85 -10.35 13.56
N THR A 233 1.50 -11.53 14.07
CA THR A 233 0.44 -11.70 15.09
C THR A 233 0.79 -10.94 16.37
N LYS A 234 2.04 -11.00 16.80
CA LYS A 234 2.53 -10.26 17.97
C LYS A 234 2.48 -8.75 17.75
N GLN A 235 2.87 -8.28 16.56
CA GLN A 235 2.83 -6.86 16.20
C GLN A 235 1.39 -6.32 16.16
N ILE A 236 0.47 -7.05 15.53
CA ILE A 236 -0.96 -6.69 15.51
C ILE A 236 -1.53 -6.60 16.93
N LYS A 237 -1.17 -7.55 17.81
CA LYS A 237 -1.61 -7.52 19.22
C LYS A 237 -1.06 -6.31 19.98
N MET A 238 0.20 -5.95 19.73
CA MET A 238 0.80 -4.76 20.33
C MET A 238 0.16 -3.46 19.84
N LEU A 239 -0.11 -3.35 18.53
CA LEU A 239 -0.77 -2.17 17.96
C LEU A 239 -2.21 -2.02 18.46
N LYS A 240 -2.96 -3.11 18.59
CA LYS A 240 -4.32 -3.07 19.18
C LYS A 240 -4.31 -2.61 20.64
N ALA A 241 -3.33 -3.04 21.43
CA ALA A 241 -3.18 -2.60 22.81
C ALA A 241 -2.75 -1.12 22.97
N GLN A 242 -2.26 -0.48 21.92
CA GLN A 242 -1.96 0.95 21.92
C GLN A 242 -3.15 1.83 21.51
N LEU A 243 -4.21 1.22 20.94
CA LEU A 243 -5.45 1.91 20.54
C LEU A 243 -6.52 1.91 21.63
N GLU A 244 -6.39 1.05 22.65
CA GLU A 244 -7.21 1.05 23.89
C GLU A 244 -6.63 2.00 24.94
#